data_2939e1c425356f520445ad2f2ed04add
#
_entry.id   2939e1c425356f520445ad2f2ed04add
#
_cell.length_a   1.000
_cell.length_b   1.000
_cell.length_c   1.000
_cell.angle_alpha   90.00
_cell.angle_beta   90.00
_cell.angle_gamma   90.00
#
_symmetry.space_group_name_H-M   'P 1'
#
loop_
_entity.id
_entity.type
_entity.pdbx_description
1 polymer ?
#
loop_
_entity_poly.entity_id
_entity_poly.type
_entity_poly.pdbx_seq_one_letter_code
_entity_poly.pdbx_strand_id
1 'polypeptide(L)'
;MGKVLFKISKFFLAKFGFNINLGSTNIQYPELNREEIEFLQEVYKSSLTMTSFDSLVTLVIACKYVVHSEVQGDFVEAGVWRGGSSIVAKKFLPGERNFYLYDTYKGMTEPSIHDYRVGSNSSAETLSRWKQLDKKSHNDWVFASLSEVKNNFNQFDLLDNNLVFVEGDIRETLTLENIPKKICVLRLDTDFYDSTLIELQVLWPLLSPGGVLILDDYGHWDGARRAVDEYFELNNENLMVPIAGGGGRIILKR
;
A
#
# COMPACT_ATOMS: atom_id res chain seq x y z
N MET A 1 17.80 -11.33 29.52
CA MET A 1 19.18 -10.84 29.67
C MET A 1 19.45 -9.51 28.95
N GLY A 2 18.95 -9.24 27.76
CA GLY A 2 19.23 -8.00 27.01
C GLY A 2 18.76 -6.67 27.66
N LYS A 3 17.62 -6.63 28.34
CA LYS A 3 17.06 -5.43 28.98
C LYS A 3 17.85 -4.95 30.23
N VAL A 4 18.59 -5.83 30.88
CA VAL A 4 19.40 -5.50 32.07
C VAL A 4 20.75 -4.91 31.68
N LEU A 5 21.37 -5.43 30.63
CA LEU A 5 22.62 -4.90 30.08
C LEU A 5 22.46 -3.47 29.53
N PHE A 6 21.31 -3.16 28.90
CA PHE A 6 21.03 -1.83 28.38
C PHE A 6 20.81 -0.78 29.48
N LYS A 7 20.23 -1.16 30.63
CA LYS A 7 20.10 -0.28 31.79
C LYS A 7 21.45 0.03 32.48
N ILE A 8 22.35 -0.95 32.50
CA ILE A 8 23.69 -0.81 33.12
C ILE A 8 24.57 0.12 32.27
N SER A 9 24.50 0.04 30.93
CA SER A 9 25.26 0.94 30.05
C SER A 9 24.80 2.40 30.13
N LYS A 10 23.50 2.67 30.28
CA LYS A 10 22.95 4.02 30.50
C LYS A 10 23.46 4.65 31.81
N PHE A 11 23.54 3.86 32.87
CA PHE A 11 23.99 4.36 34.18
C PHE A 11 25.49 4.68 34.18
N PHE A 12 26.29 3.89 33.45
CA PHE A 12 27.73 4.12 33.33
C PHE A 12 28.06 5.37 32.50
N LEU A 13 27.35 5.60 31.40
CA LEU A 13 27.56 6.76 30.53
C LEU A 13 27.11 8.08 31.17
N ALA A 14 26.02 8.07 31.96
CA ALA A 14 25.59 9.24 32.73
C ALA A 14 26.63 9.72 33.76
N LYS A 15 27.43 8.82 34.29
CA LYS A 15 28.50 9.11 35.29
C LYS A 15 29.68 9.86 34.67
N PHE A 16 29.83 9.84 33.35
CA PHE A 16 30.86 10.57 32.60
C PHE A 16 30.34 11.84 31.89
N GLY A 17 29.15 12.33 32.28
CA GLY A 17 28.62 13.59 31.73
C GLY A 17 28.01 13.43 30.33
N PHE A 18 27.95 12.20 29.79
CA PHE A 18 27.23 11.91 28.54
C PHE A 18 25.75 11.70 28.86
N ASN A 19 25.00 12.77 28.92
CA ASN A 19 23.54 12.71 28.83
C ASN A 19 23.19 12.33 27.40
N ILE A 20 23.13 11.04 27.10
CA ILE A 20 22.47 10.53 25.92
C ILE A 20 20.98 10.69 26.21
N ASN A 21 20.48 11.88 25.98
CA ASN A 21 19.06 12.11 25.81
C ASN A 21 18.72 11.43 24.49
N LEU A 22 18.35 10.15 24.56
CA LEU A 22 17.57 9.48 23.53
C LEU A 22 16.16 10.06 23.62
N GLY A 23 16.06 11.38 23.53
CA GLY A 23 14.87 12.03 23.08
C GLY A 23 14.57 11.37 21.74
N SER A 24 13.39 10.89 21.57
CA SER A 24 12.85 10.20 20.43
C SER A 24 12.85 11.06 19.16
N THR A 25 14.01 11.52 18.71
CA THR A 25 14.20 11.83 17.31
C THR A 25 14.28 10.47 16.64
N ASN A 26 13.25 10.14 15.88
CA ASN A 26 13.21 8.94 15.09
C ASN A 26 14.28 9.07 14.00
N ILE A 27 15.52 8.73 14.35
CA ILE A 27 16.68 8.76 13.44
C ILE A 27 16.45 7.82 12.26
N GLN A 28 15.48 6.90 12.39
CA GLN A 28 15.18 5.91 11.37
C GLN A 28 14.53 6.51 10.11
N TYR A 29 13.77 7.61 10.24
CA TYR A 29 13.05 8.26 9.12
C TYR A 29 13.29 9.78 9.12
N PRO A 30 14.48 10.22 8.71
CA PRO A 30 14.86 11.65 8.73
C PRO A 30 14.04 12.50 7.75
N GLU A 31 13.37 11.86 6.77
CA GLU A 31 12.51 12.52 5.78
C GLU A 31 11.17 12.98 6.35
N LEU A 32 10.81 12.49 7.54
CA LEU A 32 9.54 12.78 8.21
C LEU A 32 9.75 13.61 9.47
N ASN A 33 8.90 14.62 9.64
CA ASN A 33 8.83 15.34 10.90
C ASN A 33 8.05 14.55 11.97
N ARG A 34 8.02 15.09 13.20
CA ARG A 34 7.41 14.41 14.34
C ARG A 34 5.90 14.19 14.16
N GLU A 35 5.18 15.19 13.66
CA GLU A 35 3.72 15.12 13.49
C GLU A 35 3.34 14.07 12.41
N GLU A 36 4.12 13.99 11.33
CA GLU A 36 3.95 13.00 10.28
C GLU A 36 4.16 11.58 10.82
N ILE A 37 5.18 11.38 11.66
CA ILE A 37 5.44 10.09 12.30
C ILE A 37 4.33 9.72 13.29
N GLU A 38 3.86 10.66 14.11
CA GLU A 38 2.76 10.44 15.06
C GLU A 38 1.48 10.04 14.31
N PHE A 39 1.15 10.71 13.20
CA PHE A 39 0.01 10.35 12.36
C PHE A 39 0.16 8.93 11.77
N LEU A 40 1.31 8.59 11.21
CA LEU A 40 1.56 7.25 10.69
C LEU A 40 1.44 6.18 11.78
N GLN A 41 1.96 6.47 12.99
CA GLN A 41 1.84 5.56 14.12
C GLN A 41 0.40 5.37 14.57
N GLU A 42 -0.42 6.40 14.50
CA GLU A 42 -1.85 6.32 14.81
C GLU A 42 -2.56 5.39 13.82
N VAL A 43 -2.40 5.62 12.51
CA VAL A 43 -2.99 4.76 11.47
C VAL A 43 -2.50 3.31 11.62
N TYR A 44 -1.21 3.10 11.83
CA TYR A 44 -0.63 1.76 11.98
C TYR A 44 -1.15 1.02 13.22
N LYS A 45 -1.24 1.70 14.37
CA LYS A 45 -1.77 1.13 15.63
C LYS A 45 -3.26 0.85 15.58
N SER A 46 -4.01 1.59 14.75
CA SER A 46 -5.45 1.38 14.55
C SER A 46 -5.77 0.12 13.75
N SER A 47 -4.76 -0.62 13.27
CA SER A 47 -4.93 -1.86 12.48
C SER A 47 -5.77 -1.63 11.20
N LEU A 48 -5.64 -0.46 10.60
CA LEU A 48 -6.33 -0.10 9.35
C LEU A 48 -5.55 -0.50 8.10
N THR A 49 -4.33 -1.02 8.27
CA THR A 49 -3.49 -1.52 7.18
C THR A 49 -2.71 -2.74 7.64
N MET A 50 -2.43 -3.65 6.71
CA MET A 50 -1.50 -4.78 6.90
C MET A 50 -0.10 -4.48 6.37
N THR A 51 0.05 -3.37 5.69
CA THR A 51 1.33 -2.88 5.15
C THR A 51 2.31 -2.56 6.28
N SER A 52 3.60 -2.83 6.09
CA SER A 52 4.64 -2.53 7.07
C SER A 52 4.78 -1.03 7.31
N PHE A 53 5.32 -0.64 8.47
CA PHE A 53 5.55 0.78 8.75
C PHE A 53 6.53 1.41 7.73
N ASP A 54 7.56 0.68 7.31
CA ASP A 54 8.51 1.12 6.26
C ASP A 54 7.81 1.35 4.92
N SER A 55 6.83 0.51 4.56
CA SER A 55 6.03 0.68 3.35
C SER A 55 5.10 1.91 3.44
N LEU A 56 4.53 2.20 4.62
CA LEU A 56 3.77 3.44 4.83
C LEU A 56 4.67 4.68 4.72
N VAL A 57 5.87 4.64 5.27
CA VAL A 57 6.87 5.72 5.09
C VAL A 57 7.20 5.90 3.62
N THR A 58 7.40 4.81 2.88
CA THR A 58 7.66 4.87 1.44
C THR A 58 6.49 5.51 0.68
N LEU A 59 5.26 5.18 1.04
CA LEU A 59 4.06 5.82 0.47
C LEU A 59 4.05 7.34 0.74
N VAL A 60 4.38 7.76 1.97
CA VAL A 60 4.48 9.20 2.30
C VAL A 60 5.56 9.88 1.46
N ILE A 61 6.74 9.26 1.33
CA ILE A 61 7.82 9.80 0.50
C ILE A 61 7.39 9.91 -0.96
N ALA A 62 6.69 8.91 -1.50
CA ALA A 62 6.13 8.96 -2.85
C ALA A 62 5.12 10.11 -3.01
N CYS A 63 4.22 10.30 -2.05
CA CYS A 63 3.26 11.40 -2.04
C CYS A 63 3.97 12.77 -1.99
N LYS A 64 4.93 12.95 -1.07
CA LYS A 64 5.72 14.20 -0.96
C LYS A 64 6.52 14.47 -2.24
N TYR A 65 7.09 13.43 -2.84
CA TYR A 65 7.83 13.55 -4.08
C TYR A 65 6.95 14.06 -5.23
N VAL A 66 5.79 13.45 -5.47
CA VAL A 66 4.90 13.88 -6.58
C VAL A 66 4.33 15.27 -6.37
N VAL A 67 4.13 15.68 -5.10
CA VAL A 67 3.74 17.06 -4.76
C VAL A 67 4.87 18.03 -5.07
N HIS A 68 6.08 17.74 -4.58
CA HIS A 68 7.26 18.60 -4.79
C HIS A 68 7.65 18.72 -6.27
N SER A 69 7.51 17.62 -7.02
CA SER A 69 7.83 17.56 -8.46
C SER A 69 6.66 17.99 -9.35
N GLU A 70 5.56 18.48 -8.76
CA GLU A 70 4.37 18.96 -9.46
C GLU A 70 3.76 17.92 -10.43
N VAL A 71 3.93 16.63 -10.16
CA VAL A 71 3.38 15.54 -10.97
C VAL A 71 1.85 15.61 -10.96
N GLN A 72 1.27 15.72 -12.14
CA GLN A 72 -0.18 15.84 -12.31
C GLN A 72 -0.86 14.49 -12.28
N GLY A 73 -2.09 14.45 -11.74
CA GLY A 73 -2.95 13.27 -11.73
C GLY A 73 -3.51 12.96 -10.34
N ASP A 74 -4.34 11.95 -10.30
CA ASP A 74 -5.05 11.47 -9.13
C ASP A 74 -4.25 10.38 -8.40
N PHE A 75 -4.69 10.03 -7.21
CA PHE A 75 -4.23 8.84 -6.50
C PHE A 75 -5.11 7.64 -6.87
N VAL A 76 -4.50 6.49 -7.07
CA VAL A 76 -5.21 5.23 -7.30
C VAL A 76 -4.69 4.17 -6.36
N GLU A 77 -5.58 3.47 -5.67
CA GLU A 77 -5.27 2.25 -4.93
C GLU A 77 -6.23 1.13 -5.35
N ALA A 78 -5.65 -0.01 -5.73
CA ALA A 78 -6.34 -1.26 -5.94
C ALA A 78 -6.01 -2.19 -4.77
N GLY A 79 -7.06 -2.69 -4.07
CA GLY A 79 -6.90 -3.38 -2.80
C GLY A 79 -6.82 -2.41 -1.63
N VAL A 80 -7.99 -1.95 -1.18
CA VAL A 80 -8.11 -0.88 -0.15
C VAL A 80 -8.21 -1.46 1.26
N TRP A 81 -8.82 -2.63 1.40
CA TRP A 81 -9.15 -3.25 2.68
C TRP A 81 -9.81 -2.25 3.62
N ARG A 82 -9.20 -1.93 4.78
CA ARG A 82 -9.73 -0.97 5.76
C ARG A 82 -9.39 0.49 5.49
N GLY A 83 -8.63 0.76 4.41
CA GLY A 83 -8.33 2.11 3.94
C GLY A 83 -7.11 2.78 4.55
N GLY A 84 -6.28 2.07 5.35
CA GLY A 84 -5.19 2.70 6.08
C GLY A 84 -4.13 3.36 5.20
N SER A 85 -3.69 2.71 4.14
CA SER A 85 -2.77 3.27 3.14
C SER A 85 -3.38 4.45 2.39
N SER A 86 -4.65 4.34 1.98
CA SER A 86 -5.38 5.45 1.33
C SER A 86 -5.57 6.65 2.27
N ILE A 87 -5.83 6.43 3.57
CA ILE A 87 -5.91 7.49 4.60
C ILE A 87 -4.55 8.21 4.69
N VAL A 88 -3.44 7.44 4.70
CA VAL A 88 -2.10 8.02 4.66
C VAL A 88 -1.89 8.83 3.39
N ALA A 89 -2.17 8.26 2.21
CA ALA A 89 -2.03 8.98 0.95
C ALA A 89 -2.86 10.27 0.92
N LYS A 90 -4.11 10.23 1.38
CA LYS A 90 -5.02 11.38 1.43
C LYS A 90 -4.48 12.52 2.29
N LYS A 91 -3.82 12.20 3.41
CA LYS A 91 -3.17 13.18 4.29
C LYS A 91 -1.99 13.90 3.62
N PHE A 92 -1.22 13.17 2.77
CA PHE A 92 0.03 13.66 2.20
C PHE A 92 -0.06 14.09 0.72
N LEU A 93 -1.23 13.95 0.11
CA LEU A 93 -1.53 14.45 -1.24
C LEU A 93 -2.59 15.55 -1.16
N PRO A 94 -2.21 16.78 -0.82
CA PRO A 94 -3.15 17.90 -0.72
C PRO A 94 -3.67 18.35 -2.10
N GLY A 95 -4.73 19.16 -2.07
CA GLY A 95 -5.32 19.77 -3.26
C GLY A 95 -6.56 19.03 -3.76
N GLU A 96 -6.95 19.35 -5.00
CA GLU A 96 -8.20 18.85 -5.61
C GLU A 96 -8.06 17.49 -6.32
N ARG A 97 -7.09 16.66 -5.89
CA ARG A 97 -6.88 15.33 -6.46
C ARG A 97 -7.99 14.40 -6.04
N ASN A 98 -8.49 13.58 -6.97
CA ASN A 98 -9.38 12.47 -6.63
C ASN A 98 -8.56 11.26 -6.17
N PHE A 99 -9.22 10.43 -5.35
CA PHE A 99 -8.69 9.19 -4.82
C PHE A 99 -9.59 8.05 -5.30
N TYR A 100 -9.16 7.32 -6.30
CA TYR A 100 -9.86 6.17 -6.83
C TYR A 100 -9.49 4.93 -6.01
N LEU A 101 -10.46 4.37 -5.31
CA LEU A 101 -10.30 3.31 -4.34
C LEU A 101 -11.07 2.07 -4.80
N TYR A 102 -10.34 1.16 -5.46
CA TYR A 102 -10.90 -0.08 -5.99
C TYR A 102 -10.77 -1.21 -4.98
N ASP A 103 -11.86 -1.82 -4.63
CA ASP A 103 -11.90 -3.02 -3.78
C ASP A 103 -13.22 -3.76 -4.03
N THR A 104 -13.22 -5.05 -3.79
CA THR A 104 -14.47 -5.81 -3.76
C THR A 104 -15.38 -5.33 -2.62
N TYR A 105 -14.77 -4.81 -1.53
CA TYR A 105 -15.40 -4.57 -0.22
C TYR A 105 -16.16 -5.80 0.30
N LYS A 106 -15.78 -6.96 -0.22
CA LYS A 106 -16.31 -8.29 0.08
C LYS A 106 -15.23 -9.33 0.35
N GLY A 107 -13.97 -8.89 0.54
CA GLY A 107 -12.81 -9.76 0.76
C GLY A 107 -12.21 -10.28 -0.55
N MET A 108 -11.35 -11.29 -0.44
CA MET A 108 -10.56 -11.78 -1.58
C MET A 108 -11.40 -12.45 -2.65
N THR A 109 -11.07 -12.22 -3.91
CA THR A 109 -11.58 -12.97 -5.06
C THR A 109 -11.05 -14.42 -5.06
N GLU A 110 -11.67 -15.31 -5.85
CA GLU A 110 -11.19 -16.68 -5.98
C GLU A 110 -9.80 -16.68 -6.66
N PRO A 111 -8.78 -17.34 -6.04
CA PRO A 111 -7.45 -17.40 -6.60
C PRO A 111 -7.37 -18.32 -7.81
N SER A 112 -6.47 -18.00 -8.74
CA SER A 112 -6.10 -18.83 -9.89
C SER A 112 -5.01 -19.84 -9.55
N ILE A 113 -4.58 -20.62 -10.55
CA ILE A 113 -3.46 -21.57 -10.41
C ILE A 113 -2.10 -20.87 -10.23
N HIS A 114 -2.02 -19.57 -10.50
CA HIS A 114 -0.81 -18.76 -10.37
C HIS A 114 -0.63 -18.17 -8.98
N ASP A 115 -1.68 -18.22 -8.14
CA ASP A 115 -1.76 -17.47 -6.90
C ASP A 115 -1.35 -18.31 -5.69
N TYR A 116 -0.07 -18.23 -5.36
CA TYR A 116 0.52 -18.86 -4.18
C TYR A 116 1.60 -17.96 -3.56
N ARG A 117 1.89 -18.19 -2.29
CA ARG A 117 2.93 -17.43 -1.58
C ARG A 117 4.30 -17.71 -2.17
N VAL A 118 5.12 -16.67 -2.29
CA VAL A 118 6.52 -16.81 -2.71
C VAL A 118 7.24 -17.79 -1.78
N GLY A 119 7.89 -18.80 -2.40
CA GLY A 119 8.52 -19.91 -1.67
C GLY A 119 7.61 -21.11 -1.41
N SER A 120 6.30 -21.00 -1.69
CA SER A 120 5.39 -22.15 -1.85
C SER A 120 5.31 -22.54 -3.33
N ASN A 121 4.91 -23.78 -3.62
CA ASN A 121 4.67 -24.24 -4.99
C ASN A 121 3.22 -24.74 -5.14
N SER A 122 2.32 -24.32 -4.28
CA SER A 122 0.97 -24.88 -4.20
C SER A 122 -0.12 -23.82 -4.17
N SER A 123 -0.76 -23.59 -5.31
CA SER A 123 -2.01 -22.83 -5.40
C SER A 123 -3.19 -23.54 -4.71
N ALA A 124 -3.08 -24.85 -4.50
CA ALA A 124 -4.12 -25.61 -3.81
C ALA A 124 -4.34 -25.17 -2.35
N GLU A 125 -3.27 -24.76 -1.66
CA GLU A 125 -3.38 -24.21 -0.29
C GLU A 125 -4.11 -22.87 -0.28
N THR A 126 -3.80 -21.99 -1.23
CA THR A 126 -4.45 -20.69 -1.40
C THR A 126 -5.94 -20.87 -1.67
N LEU A 127 -6.29 -21.74 -2.61
CA LEU A 127 -7.68 -22.06 -2.95
C LEU A 127 -8.42 -22.72 -1.76
N SER A 128 -7.77 -23.62 -1.04
CA SER A 128 -8.33 -24.25 0.16
C SER A 128 -8.67 -23.21 1.22
N ARG A 129 -7.75 -22.28 1.49
CA ARG A 129 -7.96 -21.18 2.44
C ARG A 129 -9.13 -20.28 1.99
N TRP A 130 -9.17 -19.90 0.72
CA TRP A 130 -10.25 -19.08 0.17
C TRP A 130 -11.60 -19.76 0.37
N LYS A 131 -11.73 -21.05 0.03
CA LYS A 131 -12.97 -21.85 0.23
C LYS A 131 -13.40 -21.96 1.69
N GLN A 132 -12.46 -22.07 2.63
CA GLN A 132 -12.75 -22.14 4.06
C GLN A 132 -13.33 -20.82 4.61
N LEU A 133 -12.94 -19.70 4.01
CA LEU A 133 -13.32 -18.34 4.45
C LEU A 133 -14.52 -17.78 3.65
N ASP A 134 -15.01 -18.51 2.66
CA ASP A 134 -16.17 -18.10 1.86
C ASP A 134 -17.47 -18.17 2.68
N LYS A 135 -18.21 -17.07 2.68
CA LYS A 135 -19.52 -16.87 3.35
C LYS A 135 -20.66 -16.67 2.36
N LYS A 136 -20.48 -16.98 1.08
CA LYS A 136 -21.43 -16.78 -0.05
C LYS A 136 -21.69 -15.31 -0.38
N SER A 137 -21.85 -14.41 0.59
CA SER A 137 -22.04 -12.97 0.38
C SER A 137 -20.73 -12.19 0.35
N HIS A 138 -19.69 -12.73 0.96
CA HIS A 138 -18.34 -12.18 1.04
C HIS A 138 -17.35 -13.29 1.39
N ASN A 139 -16.07 -13.01 1.30
CA ASN A 139 -15.02 -13.87 1.81
C ASN A 139 -14.37 -13.22 3.03
N ASP A 140 -14.28 -13.92 4.17
CA ASP A 140 -13.69 -13.38 5.40
C ASP A 140 -12.17 -13.10 5.26
N TRP A 141 -11.54 -13.58 4.20
CA TRP A 141 -10.13 -13.28 3.95
C TRP A 141 -9.98 -11.83 3.46
N VAL A 142 -9.34 -11.02 4.29
CA VAL A 142 -9.10 -9.57 4.04
C VAL A 142 -10.42 -8.82 3.81
N PHE A 143 -11.46 -9.14 4.58
CA PHE A 143 -12.76 -8.48 4.48
C PHE A 143 -12.77 -7.13 5.20
N ALA A 144 -13.28 -6.11 4.53
CA ALA A 144 -13.75 -4.86 5.10
C ALA A 144 -14.90 -4.32 4.25
N SER A 145 -16.03 -3.99 4.86
CA SER A 145 -17.17 -3.45 4.11
C SER A 145 -16.92 -1.99 3.69
N LEU A 146 -17.53 -1.55 2.60
CA LEU A 146 -17.47 -0.16 2.15
C LEU A 146 -17.89 0.83 3.25
N SER A 147 -18.90 0.48 4.06
CA SER A 147 -19.32 1.32 5.20
C SER A 147 -18.25 1.42 6.28
N GLU A 148 -17.54 0.32 6.58
CA GLU A 148 -16.40 0.34 7.52
C GLU A 148 -15.30 1.26 7.01
N VAL A 149 -14.92 1.15 5.73
CA VAL A 149 -13.87 1.98 5.12
C VAL A 149 -14.25 3.47 5.17
N LYS A 150 -15.47 3.83 4.80
CA LYS A 150 -15.97 5.21 4.91
C LYS A 150 -15.93 5.73 6.35
N ASN A 151 -16.31 4.90 7.33
CA ASN A 151 -16.22 5.27 8.74
C ASN A 151 -14.77 5.48 9.18
N ASN A 152 -13.81 4.68 8.69
CA ASN A 152 -12.40 4.84 8.99
C ASN A 152 -11.86 6.18 8.44
N PHE A 153 -12.19 6.56 7.21
CA PHE A 153 -11.85 7.89 6.68
C PHE A 153 -12.45 9.01 7.52
N ASN A 154 -13.70 8.86 7.98
CA ASN A 154 -14.37 9.85 8.81
C ASN A 154 -13.71 9.99 10.19
N GLN A 155 -13.15 8.95 10.79
CA GLN A 155 -12.41 9.01 12.06
C GLN A 155 -11.16 9.90 11.99
N PHE A 156 -10.59 10.08 10.80
CA PHE A 156 -9.42 10.92 10.54
C PHE A 156 -9.81 12.28 9.91
N ASP A 157 -11.10 12.63 9.85
CA ASP A 157 -11.61 13.84 9.19
C ASP A 157 -11.19 13.98 7.72
N LEU A 158 -11.06 12.82 7.02
CA LEU A 158 -10.60 12.74 5.62
C LEU A 158 -11.67 12.23 4.66
N LEU A 159 -12.91 12.02 5.11
CA LEU A 159 -14.03 11.63 4.24
C LEU A 159 -14.58 12.86 3.52
N ASP A 160 -14.33 12.95 2.20
CA ASP A 160 -14.80 14.06 1.37
C ASP A 160 -15.26 13.58 -0.04
N ASN A 161 -15.69 14.53 -0.88
CA ASN A 161 -16.20 14.26 -2.22
C ASN A 161 -15.11 13.85 -3.23
N ASN A 162 -13.84 13.95 -2.89
CA ASN A 162 -12.74 13.53 -3.75
C ASN A 162 -12.43 12.03 -3.62
N LEU A 163 -13.11 11.32 -2.69
CA LEU A 163 -12.98 9.87 -2.57
C LEU A 163 -13.97 9.17 -3.51
N VAL A 164 -13.44 8.49 -4.51
CA VAL A 164 -14.20 7.71 -5.50
C VAL A 164 -14.06 6.24 -5.14
N PHE A 165 -15.04 5.70 -4.40
CA PHE A 165 -15.06 4.27 -4.07
C PHE A 165 -15.65 3.48 -5.22
N VAL A 166 -14.87 2.54 -5.77
CA VAL A 166 -15.28 1.66 -6.86
C VAL A 166 -15.43 0.23 -6.31
N GLU A 167 -16.68 -0.15 -5.99
CA GLU A 167 -16.99 -1.46 -5.42
C GLU A 167 -17.11 -2.51 -6.52
N GLY A 168 -16.39 -3.61 -6.39
CA GLY A 168 -16.46 -4.78 -7.26
C GLY A 168 -15.10 -5.41 -7.57
N ASP A 169 -15.15 -6.49 -8.34
CA ASP A 169 -13.94 -7.11 -8.85
C ASP A 169 -13.25 -6.15 -9.83
N ILE A 170 -11.97 -5.88 -9.61
CA ILE A 170 -11.24 -4.91 -10.44
C ILE A 170 -11.15 -5.33 -11.90
N ARG A 171 -11.21 -6.64 -12.17
CA ARG A 171 -11.25 -7.18 -13.55
C ARG A 171 -12.48 -6.75 -14.33
N GLU A 172 -13.56 -6.34 -13.62
CA GLU A 172 -14.82 -5.90 -14.18
C GLU A 172 -15.03 -4.39 -14.04
N THR A 173 -14.45 -3.77 -13.01
CA THR A 173 -14.72 -2.37 -12.66
C THR A 173 -13.79 -1.35 -13.32
N LEU A 174 -12.67 -1.76 -13.93
CA LEU A 174 -11.77 -0.89 -14.69
C LEU A 174 -12.40 -0.53 -16.06
N THR A 175 -13.41 0.33 -16.03
CA THR A 175 -14.11 0.84 -17.21
C THR A 175 -13.79 2.31 -17.43
N LEU A 176 -14.05 2.84 -18.64
CA LEU A 176 -13.78 4.24 -19.00
C LEU A 176 -14.45 5.25 -18.06
N GLU A 177 -15.56 4.88 -17.42
CA GLU A 177 -16.30 5.75 -16.50
C GLU A 177 -15.66 5.78 -15.10
N ASN A 178 -14.91 4.73 -14.76
CA ASN A 178 -14.37 4.51 -13.42
C ASN A 178 -12.86 4.71 -13.31
N ILE A 179 -12.16 5.13 -14.37
CA ILE A 179 -10.73 5.34 -14.35
C ILE A 179 -10.37 6.83 -14.38
N PRO A 180 -9.29 7.28 -13.71
CA PRO A 180 -8.82 8.65 -13.79
C PRO A 180 -8.22 8.95 -15.16
N LYS A 181 -8.17 10.23 -15.53
CA LYS A 181 -7.50 10.65 -16.77
C LYS A 181 -5.97 10.57 -16.68
N LYS A 182 -5.43 10.83 -15.49
CA LYS A 182 -4.00 10.79 -15.18
C LYS A 182 -3.83 10.33 -13.75
N ILE A 183 -2.74 9.63 -13.48
CA ILE A 183 -2.39 9.12 -12.15
C ILE A 183 -1.03 9.71 -11.75
N CYS A 184 -0.88 10.18 -10.51
CA CYS A 184 0.41 10.59 -9.96
C CYS A 184 1.03 9.52 -9.04
N VAL A 185 0.20 8.81 -8.28
CA VAL A 185 0.60 7.66 -7.46
C VAL A 185 -0.39 6.53 -7.72
N LEU A 186 0.15 5.39 -8.10
CA LEU A 186 -0.59 4.15 -8.33
C LEU A 186 -0.09 3.09 -7.33
N ARG A 187 -0.95 2.59 -6.44
CA ARG A 187 -0.65 1.51 -5.51
C ARG A 187 -1.48 0.28 -5.87
N LEU A 188 -0.79 -0.84 -6.13
CA LEU A 188 -1.39 -2.12 -6.43
C LEU A 188 -1.14 -3.09 -5.27
N ASP A 189 -2.24 -3.63 -4.70
CA ASP A 189 -2.27 -4.45 -3.47
C ASP A 189 -3.44 -5.46 -3.53
N THR A 190 -3.56 -6.16 -4.65
CA THR A 190 -4.66 -7.11 -4.91
C THR A 190 -4.20 -8.57 -4.88
N ASP A 191 -2.94 -8.82 -4.50
CA ASP A 191 -2.31 -10.12 -4.26
C ASP A 191 -2.15 -11.03 -5.52
N PHE A 192 -3.11 -11.09 -6.43
CA PHE A 192 -3.26 -12.15 -7.41
C PHE A 192 -2.85 -11.76 -8.84
N TYR A 193 -2.57 -12.76 -9.66
CA TYR A 193 -2.05 -12.60 -11.02
C TYR A 193 -3.00 -11.83 -11.93
N ASP A 194 -4.27 -12.28 -12.00
CA ASP A 194 -5.23 -11.72 -12.98
C ASP A 194 -5.57 -10.26 -12.65
N SER A 195 -5.72 -9.92 -11.37
CA SER A 195 -5.97 -8.53 -10.93
C SER A 195 -4.77 -7.65 -11.21
N THR A 196 -3.57 -8.05 -10.80
CA THR A 196 -2.35 -7.28 -11.02
C THR A 196 -2.08 -7.05 -12.51
N LEU A 197 -2.31 -8.05 -13.36
CA LEU A 197 -2.08 -7.93 -14.81
C LEU A 197 -3.01 -6.90 -15.45
N ILE A 198 -4.32 -6.97 -15.17
CA ILE A 198 -5.30 -6.02 -15.73
C ILE A 198 -5.06 -4.59 -15.20
N GLU A 199 -4.70 -4.43 -13.95
CA GLU A 199 -4.35 -3.15 -13.35
C GLU A 199 -3.16 -2.51 -14.08
N LEU A 200 -2.10 -3.26 -14.34
CA LEU A 200 -0.96 -2.79 -15.10
C LEU A 200 -1.34 -2.43 -16.53
N GLN A 201 -2.14 -3.26 -17.21
CA GLN A 201 -2.57 -3.01 -18.59
C GLN A 201 -3.40 -1.74 -18.72
N VAL A 202 -4.27 -1.45 -17.75
CA VAL A 202 -5.21 -0.32 -17.81
C VAL A 202 -4.66 0.93 -17.13
N LEU A 203 -4.06 0.81 -15.95
CA LEU A 203 -3.71 1.95 -15.10
C LEU A 203 -2.27 2.46 -15.32
N TRP A 204 -1.31 1.56 -15.60
CA TRP A 204 0.06 2.00 -15.89
C TRP A 204 0.17 2.99 -17.05
N PRO A 205 -0.53 2.82 -18.18
CA PRO A 205 -0.51 3.83 -19.25
C PRO A 205 -0.95 5.23 -18.79
N LEU A 206 -1.86 5.31 -17.79
CA LEU A 206 -2.39 6.55 -17.25
C LEU A 206 -1.50 7.19 -16.18
N LEU A 207 -0.49 6.48 -15.68
CA LEU A 207 0.49 7.04 -14.75
C LEU A 207 1.29 8.12 -15.48
N SER A 208 1.35 9.31 -14.91
CA SER A 208 2.06 10.46 -15.50
C SER A 208 3.57 10.23 -15.51
N PRO A 209 4.33 10.80 -16.46
CA PRO A 209 5.78 10.86 -16.35
C PRO A 209 6.20 11.49 -15.02
N GLY A 210 7.15 10.85 -14.31
CA GLY A 210 7.50 11.19 -12.93
C GLY A 210 6.53 10.64 -11.88
N GLY A 211 5.43 10.00 -12.28
CA GLY A 211 4.52 9.34 -11.36
C GLY A 211 5.13 8.09 -10.73
N VAL A 212 4.58 7.67 -9.60
CA VAL A 212 5.11 6.58 -8.79
C VAL A 212 4.13 5.40 -8.80
N LEU A 213 4.62 4.22 -9.20
CA LEU A 213 3.94 2.94 -8.99
C LEU A 213 4.50 2.27 -7.72
N ILE A 214 3.62 1.82 -6.84
CA ILE A 214 3.93 1.00 -5.67
C ILE A 214 3.25 -0.35 -5.85
N LEU A 215 4.04 -1.42 -5.83
CA LEU A 215 3.61 -2.81 -5.90
C LEU A 215 3.81 -3.43 -4.52
N ASP A 216 2.75 -3.68 -3.77
CA ASP A 216 2.86 -4.20 -2.40
C ASP A 216 3.25 -5.69 -2.40
N ASP A 217 2.71 -6.45 -3.31
CA ASP A 217 2.68 -7.92 -3.30
C ASP A 217 3.82 -8.62 -4.05
N TYR A 218 4.66 -7.90 -4.78
CA TYR A 218 5.69 -8.49 -5.65
C TYR A 218 6.59 -9.51 -4.94
N GLY A 219 6.93 -9.27 -3.68
CA GLY A 219 7.75 -10.17 -2.88
C GLY A 219 6.94 -11.20 -2.07
N HIS A 220 5.63 -11.12 -2.07
CA HIS A 220 4.74 -11.93 -1.24
C HIS A 220 3.98 -12.99 -2.03
N TRP A 221 3.51 -12.65 -3.22
CA TRP A 221 2.71 -13.51 -4.08
C TRP A 221 3.38 -13.77 -5.43
N ASP A 222 3.47 -15.04 -5.82
CA ASP A 222 4.09 -15.43 -7.09
C ASP A 222 3.24 -14.97 -8.28
N GLY A 223 1.91 -15.00 -8.14
CA GLY A 223 0.99 -14.48 -9.14
C GLY A 223 1.21 -13.01 -9.44
N ALA A 224 1.22 -12.15 -8.42
CA ALA A 224 1.51 -10.72 -8.58
C ALA A 224 2.89 -10.47 -9.18
N ARG A 225 3.93 -11.18 -8.69
CA ARG A 225 5.29 -11.09 -9.25
C ARG A 225 5.29 -11.43 -10.74
N ARG A 226 4.70 -12.55 -11.10
CA ARG A 226 4.66 -13.02 -12.49
C ARG A 226 3.94 -12.02 -13.40
N ALA A 227 2.81 -11.48 -12.99
CA ALA A 227 2.08 -10.47 -13.75
C ALA A 227 2.92 -9.22 -14.00
N VAL A 228 3.66 -8.75 -12.98
CA VAL A 228 4.57 -7.60 -13.08
C VAL A 228 5.73 -7.90 -14.04
N ASP A 229 6.40 -9.04 -13.87
CA ASP A 229 7.55 -9.42 -14.68
C ASP A 229 7.16 -9.58 -16.15
N GLU A 230 6.06 -10.29 -16.44
CA GLU A 230 5.53 -10.44 -17.80
C GLU A 230 5.15 -9.10 -18.42
N TYR A 231 4.49 -8.22 -17.67
CA TYR A 231 4.08 -6.91 -18.19
C TYR A 231 5.28 -6.03 -18.54
N PHE A 232 6.26 -5.90 -17.66
CA PHE A 232 7.41 -5.01 -17.88
C PHE A 232 8.45 -5.60 -18.82
N GLU A 233 8.62 -6.92 -18.88
CA GLU A 233 9.46 -7.57 -19.90
C GLU A 233 8.95 -7.29 -21.31
N LEU A 234 7.64 -7.42 -21.55
CA LEU A 234 7.01 -7.12 -22.83
C LEU A 234 7.14 -5.64 -23.25
N ASN A 235 7.21 -4.73 -22.28
CA ASN A 235 7.28 -3.28 -22.53
C ASN A 235 8.69 -2.70 -22.42
N ASN A 236 9.73 -3.52 -22.19
CA ASN A 236 11.14 -3.10 -22.02
C ASN A 236 11.33 -2.00 -20.93
N GLU A 237 10.53 -2.01 -19.89
CA GLU A 237 10.62 -1.06 -18.78
C GLU A 237 11.11 -1.77 -17.51
N ASN A 238 12.33 -1.48 -17.05
CA ASN A 238 12.96 -2.20 -15.93
C ASN A 238 13.70 -1.29 -14.97
N LEU A 239 12.97 -0.62 -14.06
CA LEU A 239 13.59 0.03 -12.89
C LEU A 239 12.71 -0.17 -11.66
N MET A 240 12.79 -1.37 -11.07
CA MET A 240 12.15 -1.66 -9.78
C MET A 240 13.13 -1.47 -8.63
N VAL A 241 12.74 -0.66 -7.65
CA VAL A 241 13.48 -0.48 -6.41
C VAL A 241 12.75 -1.21 -5.27
N PRO A 242 13.44 -2.09 -4.51
CA PRO A 242 12.83 -2.75 -3.37
C PRO A 242 12.44 -1.74 -2.28
N ILE A 243 11.29 -1.96 -1.64
CA ILE A 243 10.90 -1.22 -0.43
C ILE A 243 11.55 -1.89 0.78
N ALA A 244 12.18 -1.10 1.65
CA ALA A 244 12.78 -1.62 2.86
C ALA A 244 11.74 -2.26 3.78
N GLY A 245 12.10 -3.37 4.42
CA GLY A 245 11.24 -4.05 5.41
C GLY A 245 10.02 -4.76 4.85
N GLY A 246 9.85 -4.83 3.52
CA GLY A 246 8.70 -5.47 2.88
C GLY A 246 9.00 -6.16 1.56
N GLY A 247 8.02 -6.91 1.06
CA GLY A 247 8.06 -7.54 -0.27
C GLY A 247 7.78 -6.57 -1.42
N GLY A 248 7.39 -5.33 -1.14
CA GLY A 248 6.96 -4.35 -2.12
C GLY A 248 8.06 -3.85 -3.05
N ARG A 249 7.65 -3.23 -4.14
CA ARG A 249 8.52 -2.56 -5.12
C ARG A 249 7.98 -1.18 -5.47
N ILE A 250 8.88 -0.31 -5.86
CA ILE A 250 8.56 1.03 -6.36
C ILE A 250 9.16 1.21 -7.74
N ILE A 251 8.41 1.84 -8.62
CA ILE A 251 8.84 2.21 -9.97
C ILE A 251 8.51 3.68 -10.21
N LEU A 252 9.48 4.44 -10.69
CA LEU A 252 9.27 5.79 -11.19
C LEU A 252 9.04 5.73 -12.71
N LYS A 253 7.90 6.25 -13.16
CA LYS A 253 7.62 6.32 -14.61
C LYS A 253 8.47 7.42 -15.25
N ARG A 254 9.17 7.08 -16.32
CA ARG A 254 9.99 8.01 -17.10
C ARG A 254 9.17 8.84 -18.07
#